data_65430ccecc1ae875e53d5515bc30837b
#
_entry.id   65430ccecc1ae875e53d5515bc30837b
#
_cell.length_a   1.000
_cell.length_b   1.000
_cell.length_c   1.000
_cell.angle_alpha   90.00
_cell.angle_beta   90.00
_cell.angle_gamma   90.00
#
_symmetry.space_group_name_H-M   'P 1'
#
loop_
_entity.id
_entity.type
_entity.pdbx_description
1 polymer ?
#
loop_
_entity_poly.entity_id
_entity_poly.type
_entity_poly.pdbx_seq_one_letter_code
_entity_poly.pdbx_strand_id
1 'polypeptide(L)'
;KYKDKLLTYKDYSWVHSLHDEKKWKDNSDLTWGDWVKPVWPSNRSLQGSIPTPYIYDDRPRSEDFADVLKEWYDMGDDERKRCGKLGHEFVMSDDANMSATAMSNLFIEHMDTAFEKWTPRKRFTMFKA
;
A
#
# COMPACT_ATOMS: atom_id res chain seq x y z
N LYS A 1 -10.87 3.03 -0.22
CA LYS A 1 -11.29 4.43 0.05
C LYS A 1 -11.48 4.65 1.53
N TYR A 2 -11.33 5.87 1.96
CA TYR A 2 -11.68 6.32 3.30
C TYR A 2 -12.55 7.57 3.17
N LYS A 3 -13.76 7.56 3.74
CA LYS A 3 -14.73 8.68 3.64
C LYS A 3 -14.83 9.20 2.21
N ASP A 4 -15.10 8.31 1.27
CA ASP A 4 -15.21 8.58 -0.18
C ASP A 4 -13.92 9.09 -0.87
N LYS A 5 -12.85 9.41 -0.12
CA LYS A 5 -11.56 9.74 -0.70
C LYS A 5 -10.86 8.48 -1.18
N LEU A 6 -10.43 8.46 -2.44
CA LEU A 6 -9.54 7.43 -2.94
C LEU A 6 -8.17 7.57 -2.25
N LEU A 7 -7.71 6.50 -1.59
CA LEU A 7 -6.39 6.47 -0.98
C LEU A 7 -5.33 6.18 -2.05
N THR A 8 -4.28 6.97 -2.05
CA THR A 8 -3.16 6.85 -2.97
C THR A 8 -1.86 6.62 -2.17
N TYR A 9 -0.75 6.37 -2.86
CA TYR A 9 0.56 6.26 -2.20
C TYR A 9 0.95 7.52 -1.40
N LYS A 10 0.41 8.68 -1.74
CA LYS A 10 0.62 9.94 -0.99
C LYS A 10 -0.03 9.94 0.39
N ASP A 11 -1.01 9.08 0.59
CA ASP A 11 -1.74 8.94 1.84
C ASP A 11 -1.17 7.82 2.73
N TYR A 12 -0.07 7.17 2.31
CA TYR A 12 0.48 6.00 2.98
C TYR A 12 0.79 6.23 4.46
N SER A 13 1.46 7.32 4.80
CA SER A 13 1.81 7.64 6.19
C SER A 13 0.57 7.85 7.07
N TRP A 14 -0.46 8.46 6.50
CA TRP A 14 -1.71 8.68 7.21
C TRP A 14 -2.49 7.38 7.39
N VAL A 15 -2.62 6.57 6.33
CA VAL A 15 -3.24 5.25 6.40
C VAL A 15 -2.51 4.37 7.40
N HIS A 16 -1.20 4.41 7.42
CA HIS A 16 -0.38 3.66 8.38
C HIS A 16 -0.60 4.11 9.83
N SER A 17 -0.92 5.38 10.06
CA SER A 17 -1.24 5.89 11.41
C SER A 17 -2.57 5.38 11.95
N LEU A 18 -3.47 4.90 11.09
CA LEU A 18 -4.72 4.25 11.47
C LEU A 18 -4.51 2.81 11.97
N HIS A 19 -3.28 2.36 12.04
CA HIS A 19 -2.87 0.99 12.31
C HIS A 19 -3.06 0.63 13.79
N ASP A 20 -4.30 0.50 14.16
CA ASP A 20 -4.78 -0.20 15.32
C ASP A 20 -5.70 -1.31 14.78
N GLU A 21 -5.44 -2.57 15.10
CA GLU A 21 -6.18 -3.72 14.55
C GLU A 21 -7.69 -3.54 14.59
N LYS A 22 -8.20 -2.94 15.66
CA LYS A 22 -9.62 -2.62 15.79
C LYS A 22 -10.08 -1.55 14.82
N LYS A 23 -9.23 -0.54 14.54
CA LYS A 23 -9.62 0.56 13.63
C LYS A 23 -9.72 0.14 12.18
N TRP A 24 -8.93 -0.83 11.74
CA TRP A 24 -9.03 -1.33 10.36
C TRP A 24 -10.29 -2.17 10.15
N LYS A 25 -10.49 -3.16 11.01
CA LYS A 25 -11.56 -4.14 10.89
C LYS A 25 -12.93 -3.53 11.10
N ASP A 26 -13.04 -2.62 12.06
CA ASP A 26 -14.31 -2.01 12.48
C ASP A 26 -14.53 -0.60 11.89
N ASN A 27 -13.66 -0.14 10.99
CA ASN A 27 -13.77 1.19 10.43
C ASN A 27 -14.75 1.21 9.25
N SER A 28 -15.98 1.60 9.52
CA SER A 28 -17.04 1.74 8.52
C SER A 28 -16.76 2.80 7.45
N ASP A 29 -15.79 3.68 7.69
CA ASP A 29 -15.38 4.70 6.70
C ASP A 29 -14.45 4.12 5.62
N LEU A 30 -13.91 2.90 5.82
CA LEU A 30 -13.09 2.22 4.82
C LEU A 30 -13.98 1.43 3.87
N THR A 31 -13.82 1.68 2.60
CA THR A 31 -14.48 0.93 1.54
C THR A 31 -13.48 0.46 0.49
N TRP A 32 -13.78 -0.66 -0.13
CA TRP A 32 -12.98 -1.25 -1.21
C TRP A 32 -13.88 -1.70 -2.34
N GLY A 33 -13.30 -1.96 -3.49
CA GLY A 33 -14.04 -2.48 -4.64
C GLY A 33 -14.32 -3.97 -4.52
N ASP A 34 -15.27 -4.45 -5.31
CA ASP A 34 -15.68 -5.87 -5.36
C ASP A 34 -14.53 -6.82 -5.70
N TRP A 35 -13.47 -6.30 -6.33
CA TRP A 35 -12.28 -7.06 -6.69
C TRP A 35 -11.27 -7.24 -5.54
N VAL A 36 -11.55 -6.71 -4.36
CA VAL A 36 -10.67 -6.78 -3.19
C VAL A 36 -11.40 -7.42 -2.03
N LYS A 37 -10.77 -8.43 -1.43
CA LYS A 37 -11.17 -8.97 -0.13
C LYS A 37 -10.01 -8.76 0.84
N PRO A 38 -10.13 -7.85 1.80
CA PRO A 38 -9.05 -7.56 2.73
C PRO A 38 -8.82 -8.70 3.70
N VAL A 39 -7.57 -9.02 3.95
CA VAL A 39 -7.16 -9.87 5.05
C VAL A 39 -6.45 -8.98 6.09
N TRP A 40 -7.05 -8.86 7.25
CA TRP A 40 -6.56 -7.95 8.27
C TRP A 40 -5.45 -8.59 9.10
N PRO A 41 -4.40 -7.83 9.45
CA PRO A 41 -3.37 -8.35 10.33
C PRO A 41 -3.94 -8.64 11.71
N SER A 42 -3.58 -9.77 12.27
CA SER A 42 -3.93 -10.19 13.64
C SER A 42 -2.78 -10.03 14.61
N ASN A 43 -1.57 -9.87 14.09
CA ASN A 43 -0.37 -9.69 14.87
C ASN A 43 0.59 -8.73 14.14
N ARG A 44 1.30 -7.94 14.91
CA ARG A 44 2.38 -7.09 14.45
C ARG A 44 3.64 -7.42 15.21
N SER A 45 4.69 -7.77 14.50
CA SER A 45 5.99 -8.06 15.10
C SER A 45 7.05 -7.08 14.63
N LEU A 46 7.99 -6.79 15.51
CA LEU A 46 9.19 -6.05 15.15
C LEU A 46 10.18 -7.02 14.53
N GLN A 47 10.52 -6.80 13.29
CA GLN A 47 11.57 -7.51 12.58
C GLN A 47 12.73 -6.55 12.35
N GLY A 48 13.92 -7.08 12.18
CA GLY A 48 15.04 -6.24 11.84
C GLY A 48 16.32 -7.02 11.66
N SER A 49 17.22 -6.40 10.94
CA SER A 49 18.59 -6.81 10.81
C SER A 49 19.50 -5.62 11.16
N ILE A 50 20.79 -5.85 11.34
CA ILE A 50 21.75 -4.78 11.66
C ILE A 50 21.60 -3.56 10.72
N PRO A 51 21.49 -3.74 9.36
CA PRO A 51 21.35 -2.59 8.47
C PRO A 51 19.93 -1.99 8.43
N THR A 52 18.91 -2.72 8.86
CA THR A 52 17.50 -2.30 8.84
C THR A 52 16.79 -2.65 10.15
N PRO A 53 17.16 -2.00 11.26
CA PRO A 53 16.46 -2.19 12.54
C PRO A 53 15.06 -1.59 12.46
N TYR A 54 14.14 -2.10 13.26
CA TYR A 54 12.80 -1.53 13.43
C TYR A 54 11.86 -1.63 12.22
N ILE A 55 11.90 -2.74 11.50
CA ILE A 55 10.87 -3.05 10.50
C ILE A 55 9.68 -3.71 11.21
N TYR A 56 8.50 -3.13 11.04
CA TYR A 56 7.27 -3.76 11.49
C TYR A 56 6.71 -4.67 10.40
N ASP A 57 6.36 -5.89 10.81
CA ASP A 57 5.81 -6.92 9.95
C ASP A 57 4.39 -7.27 10.44
N ASP A 58 3.40 -7.03 9.59
CA ASP A 58 2.01 -7.29 9.87
C ASP A 58 1.64 -8.69 9.35
N ARG A 59 1.12 -9.55 10.21
CA ARG A 59 0.82 -10.94 9.89
C ARG A 59 -0.65 -11.26 10.13
N PRO A 60 -1.40 -11.65 9.10
CA PRO A 60 -2.72 -12.22 9.27
C PRO A 60 -2.62 -13.67 9.80
N ARG A 61 -3.69 -14.17 10.39
CA ARG A 61 -3.80 -15.59 10.70
C ARG A 61 -4.02 -16.39 9.42
N SER A 62 -3.53 -17.63 9.42
CA SER A 62 -3.71 -18.52 8.26
C SER A 62 -5.18 -18.83 8.01
N GLU A 63 -5.98 -18.90 9.05
CA GLU A 63 -7.42 -19.14 8.97
C GLU A 63 -8.15 -17.99 8.27
N ASP A 64 -7.86 -16.73 8.64
CA ASP A 64 -8.46 -15.56 8.00
C ASP A 64 -8.11 -15.50 6.51
N PHE A 65 -6.89 -15.89 6.15
CA PHE A 65 -6.47 -15.98 4.76
C PHE A 65 -7.18 -17.13 4.02
N ALA A 66 -7.33 -18.28 4.66
CA ALA A 66 -8.01 -19.43 4.09
C ALA A 66 -9.50 -19.14 3.85
N ASP A 67 -10.16 -18.44 4.77
CA ASP A 67 -11.56 -18.03 4.65
C ASP A 67 -11.76 -17.11 3.43
N VAL A 68 -10.89 -16.12 3.23
CA VAL A 68 -10.95 -15.22 2.07
C VAL A 68 -10.70 -15.99 0.76
N LEU A 69 -9.75 -16.92 0.74
CA LEU A 69 -9.53 -17.77 -0.45
C LEU A 69 -10.77 -18.64 -0.76
N LYS A 70 -11.39 -19.18 0.30
CA LYS A 70 -12.62 -19.96 0.15
C LYS A 70 -13.76 -19.11 -0.41
N GLU A 71 -13.96 -17.88 0.08
CA GLU A 71 -14.94 -16.97 -0.47
C GLU A 71 -14.72 -16.69 -1.97
N TRP A 72 -13.46 -16.48 -2.39
CA TRP A 72 -13.12 -16.32 -3.80
C TRP A 72 -13.43 -17.56 -4.63
N TYR A 73 -13.19 -18.74 -4.06
CA TYR A 73 -13.51 -20.00 -4.73
C TYR A 73 -15.03 -20.21 -4.88
N ASP A 74 -15.78 -19.98 -3.79
CA ASP A 74 -17.22 -20.24 -3.71
C ASP A 74 -18.05 -19.27 -4.58
N MET A 75 -17.54 -18.09 -4.90
CA MET A 75 -18.29 -17.11 -5.70
C MET A 75 -18.50 -17.50 -7.17
N GLY A 76 -17.81 -18.52 -7.63
CA GLY A 76 -17.93 -19.05 -9.00
C GLY A 76 -17.07 -18.31 -10.03
N ASP A 77 -16.97 -18.91 -11.20
CA ASP A 77 -16.01 -18.48 -12.23
C ASP A 77 -16.40 -17.15 -12.89
N ASP A 78 -17.67 -16.97 -13.20
CA ASP A 78 -18.14 -15.75 -13.88
C ASP A 78 -17.99 -14.51 -13.00
N GLU A 79 -18.29 -14.65 -11.71
CA GLU A 79 -18.14 -13.55 -10.77
C GLU A 79 -16.65 -13.23 -10.51
N ARG A 80 -15.79 -14.25 -10.42
CA ARG A 80 -14.34 -14.01 -10.35
C ARG A 80 -13.82 -13.28 -11.57
N LYS A 81 -14.29 -13.64 -12.77
CA LYS A 81 -13.92 -12.94 -14.02
C LYS A 81 -14.39 -11.49 -14.01
N ARG A 82 -15.63 -11.24 -13.55
CA ARG A 82 -16.17 -9.89 -13.39
C ARG A 82 -15.29 -9.05 -12.46
N CYS A 83 -15.00 -9.57 -11.28
CA CYS A 83 -14.15 -8.92 -10.29
C CYS A 83 -12.74 -8.68 -10.84
N GLY A 84 -12.15 -9.68 -11.51
CA GLY A 84 -10.83 -9.54 -12.15
C GLY A 84 -10.78 -8.44 -13.20
N LYS A 85 -11.84 -8.30 -14.01
CA LYS A 85 -11.96 -7.21 -14.99
C LYS A 85 -12.03 -5.85 -14.31
N LEU A 86 -12.85 -5.68 -13.29
CA LEU A 86 -12.94 -4.44 -12.51
C LEU A 86 -11.60 -4.07 -11.87
N GLY A 87 -10.91 -5.05 -11.29
CA GLY A 87 -9.58 -4.84 -10.72
C GLY A 87 -8.56 -4.41 -11.76
N HIS A 88 -8.56 -5.03 -12.94
CA HIS A 88 -7.70 -4.64 -14.04
C HIS A 88 -8.00 -3.21 -14.52
N GLU A 89 -9.26 -2.86 -14.73
CA GLU A 89 -9.69 -1.52 -15.14
C GLU A 89 -9.23 -0.47 -14.12
N PHE A 90 -9.36 -0.77 -12.82
CA PHE A 90 -8.87 0.12 -11.77
C PHE A 90 -7.35 0.30 -11.81
N VAL A 91 -6.59 -0.78 -11.87
CA VAL A 91 -5.12 -0.73 -11.89
C VAL A 91 -4.58 0.04 -13.10
N MET A 92 -5.28 -0.06 -14.23
CA MET A 92 -4.90 0.65 -15.47
C MET A 92 -5.44 2.07 -15.55
N SER A 93 -6.26 2.50 -14.59
CA SER A 93 -6.80 3.85 -14.56
C SER A 93 -5.77 4.88 -14.08
N ASP A 94 -5.97 6.13 -14.46
CA ASP A 94 -5.15 7.26 -14.00
C ASP A 94 -5.24 7.47 -12.48
N ASP A 95 -6.35 7.08 -11.87
CA ASP A 95 -6.55 7.16 -10.42
C ASP A 95 -5.60 6.23 -9.64
N ALA A 96 -5.33 5.06 -10.18
CA ALA A 96 -4.46 4.08 -9.53
C ALA A 96 -2.97 4.40 -9.71
N ASN A 97 -2.58 4.99 -10.84
CA ASN A 97 -1.18 5.27 -11.21
C ASN A 97 -0.26 4.04 -11.13
N MET A 98 -0.79 2.85 -11.41
CA MET A 98 -0.05 1.58 -11.29
C MET A 98 0.40 1.03 -12.64
N SER A 99 0.04 1.67 -13.75
CA SER A 99 0.53 1.25 -15.07
C SER A 99 2.03 1.53 -15.22
N ALA A 100 2.71 0.75 -16.06
CA ALA A 100 4.13 0.97 -16.36
C ALA A 100 4.39 2.37 -16.93
N THR A 101 3.46 2.88 -17.74
CA THR A 101 3.54 4.24 -18.30
C THR A 101 3.41 5.29 -17.19
N ALA A 102 2.44 5.16 -16.30
CA ALA A 102 2.27 6.08 -15.18
C ALA A 102 3.50 6.07 -14.27
N MET A 103 4.03 4.89 -13.95
CA MET A 103 5.24 4.75 -13.15
C MET A 103 6.46 5.43 -13.81
N SER A 104 6.64 5.24 -15.13
CA SER A 104 7.74 5.86 -15.86
C SER A 104 7.62 7.38 -15.88
N ASN A 105 6.43 7.91 -16.10
CA ASN A 105 6.19 9.35 -16.08
C ASN A 105 6.46 9.97 -14.71
N LEU A 106 5.97 9.33 -13.65
CA LEU A 106 6.23 9.76 -12.27
C LEU A 106 7.72 9.70 -11.93
N PHE A 107 8.42 8.68 -12.39
CA PHE A 107 9.87 8.58 -12.18
C PHE A 107 10.61 9.75 -12.84
N ILE A 108 10.30 10.07 -14.09
CA ILE A 108 10.91 11.20 -14.82
C ILE A 108 10.62 12.51 -14.09
N GLU A 109 9.35 12.79 -13.76
CA GLU A 109 8.94 13.99 -13.02
C GLU A 109 9.70 14.15 -11.69
N HIS A 110 9.82 13.06 -10.94
CA HIS A 110 10.53 13.10 -9.66
C HIS A 110 12.04 13.24 -9.82
N MET A 111 12.62 12.68 -10.87
CA MET A 111 14.04 12.87 -11.20
C MET A 111 14.32 14.35 -11.57
N ASP A 112 13.50 14.93 -12.42
CA ASP A 112 13.62 16.35 -12.79
C ASP A 112 13.52 17.24 -11.55
N THR A 113 12.51 17.00 -10.72
CA THR A 113 12.33 17.70 -9.44
C THR A 113 13.53 17.54 -8.51
N ALA A 114 14.11 16.33 -8.46
CA ALA A 114 15.28 16.07 -7.63
C ALA A 114 16.50 16.84 -8.13
N PHE A 115 16.72 16.90 -9.43
CA PHE A 115 17.83 17.67 -10.01
C PHE A 115 17.66 19.18 -9.80
N GLU A 116 16.45 19.70 -9.95
CA GLU A 116 16.16 21.12 -9.73
C GLU A 116 16.36 21.54 -8.27
N LYS A 117 15.98 20.70 -7.32
CA LYS A 117 16.01 21.00 -5.89
C LYS A 117 17.28 20.51 -5.19
N TRP A 118 18.13 19.74 -5.88
CA TRP A 118 19.30 19.18 -5.27
C TRP A 118 20.34 20.26 -4.95
N THR A 119 20.78 20.28 -3.72
CA THR A 119 21.90 21.11 -3.26
C THR A 119 22.95 20.23 -2.62
N PRO A 120 24.26 20.44 -2.90
CA PRO A 120 25.31 19.67 -2.27
C PRO A 120 25.23 19.79 -0.75
N ARG A 121 25.35 18.68 -0.05
CA ARG A 121 25.50 18.72 1.42
C ARG A 121 26.77 19.46 1.77
N LYS A 122 26.70 20.31 2.80
CA LYS A 122 27.90 20.92 3.39
C LYS A 122 28.85 19.81 3.82
N ARG A 123 30.11 19.84 3.37
CA ARG A 123 31.09 18.89 3.84
C ARG A 123 31.39 19.18 5.30
N PHE A 124 31.42 18.14 6.10
CA PHE A 124 31.91 18.28 7.47
C PHE A 124 33.42 18.59 7.44
N THR A 125 33.83 19.63 8.13
CA THR A 125 35.22 19.92 8.38
C THR A 125 35.59 19.24 9.70
N MET A 126 36.46 18.25 9.65
CA MET A 126 37.03 17.71 10.88
C MET A 126 38.08 18.68 11.38
N PHE A 127 37.91 19.21 12.56
CA PHE A 127 38.95 19.96 13.24
C PHE A 127 39.82 18.97 13.97
N LYS A 128 41.15 19.09 13.75
CA LYS A 128 42.12 18.37 14.55
C LYS A 128 42.20 19.08 15.91
N ALA A 129 41.82 18.34 16.98
CA ALA A 129 41.99 18.80 18.35
C ALA A 129 43.44 18.90 18.73
#